data_5bf5e916e823e8a848d841d5ea8b3f28
#
_entry.id   5bf5e916e823e8a848d841d5ea8b3f28
#
_cell.length_a   1.000
_cell.length_b   1.000
_cell.length_c   1.000
_cell.angle_alpha   90.00
_cell.angle_beta   90.00
_cell.angle_gamma   90.00
#
_symmetry.space_group_name_H-M   'P 1'
#
loop_
_entity.id
_entity.type
_entity.pdbx_description
1 polymer ?
#
loop_
_entity_poly.entity_id
_entity_poly.type
_entity_poly.pdbx_seq_one_letter_code
_entity_poly.pdbx_strand_id
1 'polypeptide(L)'
;MRVLVFGASGQIGHFLLPLLCEAQVEVEAVTRQARAPMPGVGWTRMDLYGSGDVAQAPDVVFSVGPLDGLLAWLSRTRHRPGRVIAFSSTSADTKQDSPDRAERALAAQLRRSEEALVTHCDARGIGWTILRPTLVW
;
A
#
# COMPACT_ATOMS: atom_id res chain seq x y z
N MET A 1 -2.98 9.08 -16.29
CA MET A 1 -2.40 8.78 -14.96
C MET A 1 -2.50 7.30 -14.69
N ARG A 2 -1.42 6.70 -14.27
CA ARG A 2 -1.34 5.27 -13.96
C ARG A 2 -1.29 5.09 -12.45
N VAL A 3 -2.22 4.29 -11.93
CA VAL A 3 -2.37 4.03 -10.48
C VAL A 3 -2.09 2.56 -10.22
N LEU A 4 -1.18 2.29 -9.30
CA LEU A 4 -0.85 0.95 -8.84
C LEU A 4 -1.47 0.73 -7.47
N VAL A 5 -2.14 -0.41 -7.27
CA VAL A 5 -2.83 -0.72 -6.01
C VAL A 5 -2.27 -2.01 -5.42
N PHE A 6 -1.72 -1.93 -4.22
CA PHE A 6 -1.32 -3.08 -3.42
C PHE A 6 -2.40 -3.40 -2.39
N GLY A 7 -2.65 -4.69 -2.16
CA GLY A 7 -3.70 -5.12 -1.25
C GLY A 7 -5.11 -4.99 -1.82
N ALA A 8 -5.22 -4.95 -3.15
CA ALA A 8 -6.47 -4.69 -3.85
C ALA A 8 -7.57 -5.73 -3.60
N SER A 9 -7.18 -6.94 -3.22
CA SER A 9 -8.15 -8.01 -2.91
C SER A 9 -8.70 -7.95 -1.50
N GLY A 10 -8.21 -7.04 -0.66
CA GLY A 10 -8.69 -6.87 0.70
C GLY A 10 -9.96 -6.01 0.78
N GLN A 11 -10.42 -5.75 2.01
CA GLN A 11 -11.65 -5.04 2.26
C GLN A 11 -11.65 -3.61 1.71
N ILE A 12 -10.57 -2.86 1.96
CA ILE A 12 -10.46 -1.48 1.46
C ILE A 12 -10.34 -1.48 -0.06
N GLY A 13 -9.55 -2.40 -0.62
CA GLY A 13 -9.36 -2.52 -2.06
C GLY A 13 -10.67 -2.80 -2.80
N HIS A 14 -11.55 -3.59 -2.18
CA HIS A 14 -12.87 -3.90 -2.74
C HIS A 14 -13.68 -2.62 -3.01
N PHE A 15 -13.59 -1.62 -2.16
CA PHE A 15 -14.28 -0.34 -2.35
C PHE A 15 -13.47 0.65 -3.17
N LEU A 16 -12.14 0.59 -3.10
CA LEU A 16 -11.25 1.53 -3.78
C LEU A 16 -11.25 1.32 -5.30
N LEU A 17 -11.18 0.08 -5.76
CA LEU A 17 -11.05 -0.23 -7.19
C LEU A 17 -12.17 0.37 -8.03
N PRO A 18 -13.47 0.22 -7.66
CA PRO A 18 -14.54 0.85 -8.45
C PRO A 18 -14.42 2.37 -8.52
N LEU A 19 -14.00 3.01 -7.42
CA LEU A 19 -13.84 4.47 -7.38
C LEU A 19 -12.72 4.92 -8.33
N LEU A 20 -11.62 4.20 -8.38
CA LEU A 20 -10.54 4.49 -9.30
C LEU A 20 -10.96 4.31 -10.76
N CYS A 21 -11.74 3.27 -11.05
CA CYS A 21 -12.28 3.06 -12.39
C CYS A 21 -13.21 4.20 -12.81
N GLU A 22 -14.04 4.72 -11.90
CA GLU A 22 -14.91 5.87 -12.16
C GLU A 22 -14.09 7.14 -12.44
N ALA A 23 -12.91 7.27 -11.83
CA ALA A 23 -12.01 8.41 -12.05
C ALA A 23 -11.30 8.37 -13.40
N GLN A 24 -11.51 7.32 -14.19
CA GLN A 24 -10.94 7.16 -15.55
C GLN A 24 -9.41 7.19 -15.57
N VAL A 25 -8.78 6.62 -14.54
CA VAL A 25 -7.34 6.42 -14.48
C VAL A 25 -7.00 4.98 -14.89
N GLU A 26 -5.80 4.75 -15.36
CA GLU A 26 -5.32 3.38 -15.61
C GLU A 26 -5.01 2.72 -14.27
N VAL A 27 -5.67 1.60 -13.99
CA VAL A 27 -5.51 0.88 -12.72
C VAL A 27 -4.80 -0.44 -12.95
N GLU A 28 -3.70 -0.62 -12.25
CA GLU A 28 -3.01 -1.90 -12.14
C GLU A 28 -3.09 -2.35 -10.68
N ALA A 29 -3.67 -3.53 -10.46
CA ALA A 29 -3.82 -4.10 -9.12
C ALA A 29 -2.87 -5.28 -8.96
N VAL A 30 -2.15 -5.32 -7.85
CA VAL A 30 -1.22 -6.39 -7.55
C VAL A 30 -1.87 -7.41 -6.61
N THR A 31 -1.70 -8.67 -6.93
CA THR A 31 -2.25 -9.78 -6.15
C THR A 31 -1.26 -10.95 -6.11
N ARG A 32 -1.30 -11.74 -5.06
CA ARG A 32 -0.52 -12.97 -4.98
C ARG A 32 -1.22 -14.15 -5.66
N GLN A 33 -2.53 -14.04 -5.87
CA GLN A 33 -3.37 -15.10 -6.42
C GLN A 33 -4.06 -14.63 -7.69
N ALA A 34 -4.40 -15.56 -8.57
CA ALA A 34 -5.19 -15.25 -9.74
C ALA A 34 -6.57 -14.70 -9.33
N ARG A 35 -7.04 -13.67 -10.02
CA ARG A 35 -8.31 -13.02 -9.77
C ARG A 35 -9.18 -13.04 -11.01
N ALA A 36 -10.50 -13.02 -10.79
CA ALA A 36 -11.45 -12.88 -11.89
C ALA A 36 -11.23 -11.52 -12.58
N PRO A 37 -11.36 -11.47 -13.91
CA PRO A 37 -11.25 -10.20 -14.62
C PRO A 37 -12.23 -9.17 -14.11
N MET A 38 -11.77 -7.92 -14.03
CA MET A 38 -12.60 -6.77 -13.66
C MET A 38 -12.40 -5.68 -14.72
N PRO A 39 -13.46 -5.18 -15.35
CA PRO A 39 -13.32 -4.13 -16.36
C PRO A 39 -12.61 -2.91 -15.80
N GLY A 40 -11.65 -2.39 -16.55
CA GLY A 40 -10.87 -1.21 -16.15
C GLY A 40 -9.71 -1.49 -15.21
N VAL A 41 -9.49 -2.74 -14.80
CA VAL A 41 -8.40 -3.12 -13.89
C VAL A 41 -7.50 -4.15 -14.57
N GLY A 42 -6.20 -3.85 -14.64
CA GLY A 42 -5.18 -4.82 -15.00
C GLY A 42 -4.67 -5.50 -13.73
N TRP A 43 -4.65 -6.84 -13.72
CA TRP A 43 -4.15 -7.61 -12.59
C TRP A 43 -2.73 -8.09 -12.87
N THR A 44 -1.84 -7.82 -11.91
CA THR A 44 -0.46 -8.30 -11.94
C THR A 44 -0.22 -9.21 -10.75
N ARG A 45 0.29 -10.40 -11.04
CA ARG A 45 0.61 -11.37 -10.01
C ARG A 45 2.02 -11.13 -9.50
N MET A 46 2.16 -10.78 -8.22
CA MET A 46 3.46 -10.47 -7.63
C MET A 46 3.39 -10.62 -6.12
N ASP A 47 4.46 -11.14 -5.53
CA ASP A 47 4.66 -11.15 -4.09
C ASP A 47 5.47 -9.91 -3.71
N LEU A 48 4.92 -9.06 -2.83
CA LEU A 48 5.59 -7.84 -2.39
C LEU A 48 6.91 -8.11 -1.69
N TYR A 49 7.02 -9.24 -1.01
CA TYR A 49 8.24 -9.64 -0.29
C TYR A 49 9.25 -10.37 -1.19
N GLY A 50 8.89 -10.61 -2.43
CA GLY A 50 9.73 -11.31 -3.39
C GLY A 50 10.70 -10.39 -4.12
N SER A 51 11.04 -10.76 -5.36
CA SER A 51 12.01 -10.03 -6.18
C SER A 51 11.39 -9.37 -7.42
N GLY A 52 10.08 -9.52 -7.61
CA GLY A 52 9.39 -9.00 -8.79
C GLY A 52 9.20 -7.49 -8.76
N ASP A 53 8.92 -6.95 -9.94
CA ASP A 53 8.58 -5.54 -10.11
C ASP A 53 7.46 -5.43 -11.14
N VAL A 54 6.81 -4.27 -11.19
CA VAL A 54 5.81 -3.98 -12.22
C VAL A 54 6.50 -3.52 -13.49
N ALA A 55 5.86 -3.77 -14.64
CA ALA A 55 6.45 -3.48 -15.94
C ALA A 55 6.48 -1.98 -16.25
N GLN A 56 5.47 -1.24 -15.81
CA GLN A 56 5.31 0.18 -16.14
C GLN A 56 5.36 1.03 -14.89
N ALA A 57 5.96 2.22 -15.00
CA ALA A 57 6.08 3.16 -13.91
C ALA A 57 4.70 3.70 -13.49
N PRO A 58 4.30 3.55 -12.24
CA PRO A 58 3.09 4.17 -11.75
C PRO A 58 3.32 5.64 -11.43
N ASP A 59 2.30 6.46 -11.59
CA ASP A 59 2.30 7.84 -11.11
C ASP A 59 1.96 7.90 -9.62
N VAL A 60 0.99 7.10 -9.21
CA VAL A 60 0.51 7.02 -7.83
C VAL A 60 0.43 5.57 -7.40
N VAL A 61 0.87 5.30 -6.18
CA VAL A 61 0.73 3.99 -5.55
C VAL A 61 -0.22 4.11 -4.37
N PHE A 62 -1.29 3.31 -4.38
CA PHE A 62 -2.15 3.09 -3.22
C PHE A 62 -1.74 1.77 -2.56
N SER A 63 -1.36 1.83 -1.30
CA SER A 63 -1.06 0.63 -0.53
C SER A 63 -2.11 0.44 0.55
N VAL A 64 -3.00 -0.50 0.34
CA VAL A 64 -4.05 -0.88 1.31
C VAL A 64 -3.78 -2.26 1.91
N GLY A 65 -2.58 -2.77 1.65
CA GLY A 65 -2.04 -3.99 2.26
C GLY A 65 -1.01 -3.67 3.34
N PRO A 66 -0.19 -4.65 3.71
CA PRO A 66 0.82 -4.45 4.76
C PRO A 66 1.87 -3.41 4.37
N LEU A 67 2.20 -2.51 5.30
CA LEU A 67 3.22 -1.47 5.08
C LEU A 67 4.61 -2.05 4.82
N ASP A 68 4.98 -3.12 5.50
CA ASP A 68 6.27 -3.76 5.29
C ASP A 68 6.38 -4.35 3.88
N GLY A 69 5.28 -4.85 3.31
CA GLY A 69 5.23 -5.27 1.92
C GLY A 69 5.46 -4.12 0.95
N LEU A 70 4.84 -2.99 1.20
CA LEU A 70 5.09 -1.76 0.41
C LEU A 70 6.56 -1.35 0.48
N LEU A 71 7.14 -1.34 1.68
CA LEU A 71 8.55 -0.99 1.87
C LEU A 71 9.47 -1.96 1.14
N ALA A 72 9.18 -3.26 1.18
CA ALA A 72 9.95 -4.26 0.46
C ALA A 72 9.97 -3.98 -1.04
N TRP A 73 8.83 -3.62 -1.62
CA TRP A 73 8.77 -3.25 -3.03
C TRP A 73 9.49 -1.94 -3.32
N LEU A 74 9.25 -0.91 -2.52
CA LEU A 74 9.91 0.39 -2.71
C LEU A 74 11.44 0.29 -2.65
N SER A 75 11.97 -0.62 -1.84
CA SER A 75 13.41 -0.79 -1.69
C SER A 75 14.07 -1.45 -2.91
N ARG A 76 13.29 -2.16 -3.75
CA ARG A 76 13.84 -2.88 -4.91
C ARG A 76 13.35 -2.37 -6.25
N THR A 77 12.24 -1.63 -6.29
CA THR A 77 11.68 -1.18 -7.58
C THR A 77 12.62 -0.22 -8.29
N ARG A 78 12.67 -0.33 -9.61
CA ARG A 78 13.36 0.62 -10.48
C ARG A 78 12.53 1.88 -10.74
N HIS A 79 11.28 1.88 -10.34
CA HIS A 79 10.36 3.00 -10.59
C HIS A 79 10.36 3.98 -9.42
N ARG A 80 10.03 5.22 -9.73
CA ARG A 80 9.84 6.27 -8.73
C ARG A 80 8.47 6.89 -8.94
N PRO A 81 7.44 6.47 -8.18
CA PRO A 81 6.12 7.09 -8.27
C PRO A 81 6.18 8.54 -7.81
N GLY A 82 5.26 9.36 -8.31
CA GLY A 82 5.14 10.75 -7.86
C GLY A 82 4.57 10.85 -6.45
N ARG A 83 3.68 9.92 -6.09
CA ARG A 83 3.04 9.90 -4.76
C ARG A 83 2.73 8.48 -4.31
N VAL A 84 2.90 8.26 -3.01
CA VAL A 84 2.48 7.04 -2.33
C VAL A 84 1.40 7.39 -1.31
N ILE A 85 0.27 6.71 -1.38
CA ILE A 85 -0.81 6.84 -0.40
C ILE A 85 -0.91 5.49 0.31
N ALA A 86 -0.54 5.46 1.58
CA ALA A 86 -0.47 4.23 2.34
C ALA A 86 -1.51 4.25 3.46
N PHE A 87 -2.15 3.11 3.66
CA PHE A 87 -3.05 2.90 4.78
C PHE A 87 -2.30 2.20 5.90
N SER A 88 -2.36 2.78 7.09
CA SER A 88 -1.83 2.22 8.32
C SER A 88 -3.00 1.94 9.27
N SER A 89 -2.79 2.06 10.54
CA SER A 89 -3.82 1.84 11.55
C SER A 89 -3.61 2.77 12.73
N THR A 90 -4.69 3.23 13.34
CA THR A 90 -4.63 3.96 14.60
C THR A 90 -4.00 3.14 15.72
N SER A 91 -3.87 1.82 15.56
CA SER A 91 -3.16 0.96 16.51
C SER A 91 -1.72 1.40 16.73
N ALA A 92 -1.11 2.14 15.79
CA ALA A 92 0.21 2.74 16.00
C ALA A 92 0.25 3.67 17.22
N ASP A 93 -0.86 4.37 17.50
CA ASP A 93 -0.97 5.28 18.63
C ASP A 93 -1.76 4.66 19.79
N THR A 94 -2.91 4.05 19.51
CA THR A 94 -3.85 3.59 20.53
C THR A 94 -3.37 2.36 21.28
N LYS A 95 -2.47 1.57 20.71
CA LYS A 95 -1.97 0.32 21.28
C LYS A 95 -0.56 0.43 21.87
N GLN A 96 0.08 1.60 21.81
CA GLN A 96 1.48 1.74 22.22
C GLN A 96 1.65 1.55 23.74
N ASP A 97 0.64 1.86 24.54
CA ASP A 97 0.65 1.72 26.00
C ASP A 97 -0.24 0.58 26.49
N SER A 98 -0.62 -0.33 25.58
CA SER A 98 -1.46 -1.46 25.95
C SER A 98 -0.75 -2.39 26.93
N PRO A 99 -1.47 -2.99 27.90
CA PRO A 99 -0.91 -4.03 28.76
C PRO A 99 -0.59 -5.32 27.98
N ASP A 100 -1.19 -5.53 26.82
CA ASP A 100 -0.91 -6.69 25.96
C ASP A 100 0.39 -6.48 25.18
N ARG A 101 1.34 -7.41 25.38
CA ARG A 101 2.64 -7.35 24.71
C ARG A 101 2.50 -7.42 23.18
N ALA A 102 1.61 -8.25 22.67
CA ALA A 102 1.41 -8.40 21.23
C ALA A 102 0.88 -7.10 20.62
N GLU A 103 -0.03 -6.41 21.29
CA GLU A 103 -0.55 -5.12 20.85
C GLU A 103 0.53 -4.04 20.83
N ARG A 104 1.38 -4.01 21.88
CA ARG A 104 2.50 -3.06 21.92
C ARG A 104 3.50 -3.33 20.79
N ALA A 105 3.78 -4.61 20.51
CA ALA A 105 4.68 -4.99 19.44
C ALA A 105 4.13 -4.57 18.07
N LEU A 106 2.82 -4.75 17.84
CA LEU A 106 2.15 -4.31 16.62
C LEU A 106 2.24 -2.80 16.46
N ALA A 107 1.95 -2.05 17.52
CA ALA A 107 2.04 -0.59 17.50
C ALA A 107 3.46 -0.12 17.16
N ALA A 108 4.47 -0.74 17.76
CA ALA A 108 5.86 -0.41 17.50
C ALA A 108 6.26 -0.73 16.06
N GLN A 109 5.81 -1.87 15.52
CA GLN A 109 6.07 -2.24 14.13
C GLN A 109 5.42 -1.27 13.15
N LEU A 110 4.17 -0.89 13.39
CA LEU A 110 3.47 0.07 12.54
C LEU A 110 4.18 1.42 12.51
N ARG A 111 4.61 1.93 13.66
CA ARG A 111 5.34 3.19 13.73
C ARG A 111 6.67 3.13 13.01
N ARG A 112 7.43 2.05 13.18
CA ARG A 112 8.69 1.87 12.47
C ARG A 112 8.49 1.82 10.96
N SER A 113 7.45 1.13 10.51
CA SER A 113 7.13 1.04 9.07
C SER A 113 6.71 2.40 8.52
N GLU A 114 5.91 3.17 9.25
CA GLU A 114 5.53 4.51 8.83
C GLU A 114 6.73 5.44 8.73
N GLU A 115 7.61 5.43 9.74
CA GLU A 115 8.83 6.24 9.74
C GLU A 115 9.75 5.85 8.59
N ALA A 116 9.91 4.56 8.32
CA ALA A 116 10.72 4.08 7.21
C ALA A 116 10.15 4.53 5.87
N LEU A 117 8.82 4.53 5.72
CA LEU A 117 8.15 5.01 4.51
C LEU A 117 8.43 6.49 4.29
N VAL A 118 8.25 7.31 5.31
CA VAL A 118 8.51 8.75 5.24
C VAL A 118 9.98 9.02 4.86
N THR A 119 10.90 8.34 5.53
CA THR A 119 12.34 8.50 5.25
C THR A 119 12.66 8.12 3.81
N HIS A 120 12.14 7.00 3.34
CA HIS A 120 12.38 6.54 1.96
C HIS A 120 11.84 7.52 0.94
N CYS A 121 10.59 7.97 1.13
CA CYS A 121 9.94 8.89 0.20
C CYS A 121 10.61 10.26 0.19
N ASP A 122 10.92 10.80 1.36
CA ASP A 122 11.58 12.11 1.45
C ASP A 122 12.98 12.09 0.81
N ALA A 123 13.72 11.00 0.99
CA ALA A 123 15.05 10.88 0.39
C ALA A 123 15.01 10.81 -1.14
N ARG A 124 13.89 10.43 -1.73
CA ARG A 124 13.74 10.27 -3.18
C ARG A 124 12.84 11.30 -3.84
N GLY A 125 12.33 12.26 -3.07
CA GLY A 125 11.43 13.27 -3.59
C GLY A 125 10.06 12.74 -3.97
N ILE A 126 9.62 11.64 -3.33
CA ILE A 126 8.31 11.06 -3.54
C ILE A 126 7.34 11.68 -2.54
N GLY A 127 6.22 12.21 -3.03
CA GLY A 127 5.14 12.69 -2.16
C GLY A 127 4.50 11.51 -1.43
N TRP A 128 4.10 11.71 -0.17
CA TRP A 128 3.48 10.64 0.59
C TRP A 128 2.31 11.14 1.41
N THR A 129 1.38 10.23 1.67
CA THR A 129 0.24 10.43 2.57
C THR A 129 0.03 9.11 3.31
N ILE A 130 -0.07 9.19 4.62
CA ILE A 130 -0.39 8.02 5.45
C ILE A 130 -1.77 8.24 6.06
N LEU A 131 -2.67 7.30 5.81
CA LEU A 131 -4.02 7.31 6.36
C LEU A 131 -4.13 6.25 7.44
N ARG A 132 -4.71 6.61 8.58
CA ARG A 132 -4.90 5.71 9.71
C ARG A 132 -6.39 5.56 10.01
N PRO A 133 -7.11 4.70 9.26
CA PRO A 133 -8.52 4.49 9.55
C PRO A 133 -8.70 3.84 10.92
N THR A 134 -9.68 4.31 11.68
CA THR A 134 -10.00 3.75 13.00
C THR A 134 -10.82 2.48 12.90
N LEU A 135 -11.69 2.41 11.90
CA LEU A 135 -12.63 1.33 11.73
C LEU A 135 -12.90 1.12 10.25
N VAL A 136 -12.82 -0.13 9.81
CA VAL A 136 -13.09 -0.52 8.43
C VAL A 136 -14.18 -1.58 8.44
N TRP A 137 -15.28 -1.31 7.74
CA TRP A 137 -16.43 -2.21 7.65
C TRP A 137 -16.40 -3.04 6.37
#